data_b1e240b6792dd7de52e951f8227bc4b9
#
_entry.id   b1e240b6792dd7de52e951f8227bc4b9
#
_cell.length_a   1.000
_cell.length_b   1.000
_cell.length_c   1.000
_cell.angle_alpha   90.00
_cell.angle_beta   90.00
_cell.angle_gamma   90.00
#
_symmetry.space_group_name_H-M   'P 1'
#
loop_
_entity.id
_entity.type
_entity.pdbx_description
1 polymer ?
#
loop_
_entity_poly.entity_id
_entity_poly.type
_entity_poly.pdbx_seq_one_letter_code
_entity_poly.pdbx_strand_id
1 'polypeptide(L)'
;MIVDSHVHIFPRQWAPAGRMPPDLFDVARQLERMEAGGITTSIVSDPHIWYGDLDTSDIQQVRTYNDFIADLAREHPGTLAGLATVVPWRGPGHLEEARRAHEELGLAGFALPTSDQNRYLDSVPDEFWDYVSSIGAPVFVHPGGQTVGQDLMGIYRMGEVCGRPLDMTVTLARFILTGACERFPKLRFLCAHAGGAITTIADRLDFGHELRNYAPLGPWGDVELAEPPSRHVAKLFLDTVTFGSRPLKLALETVGSEHLCFGTDCPPVPWTVERHLAIVNELDLSEDQRANVLARNAERLFLTQ
;
A
#
# COMPACT_ATOMS: atom_id res chain seq x y z
N MET A 1 15.03 16.58 3.27
CA MET A 1 14.58 15.35 3.95
C MET A 1 13.80 14.52 2.96
N ILE A 2 14.02 13.20 2.96
CA ILE A 2 13.31 12.24 2.11
C ILE A 2 12.82 11.11 3.01
N VAL A 3 11.52 10.80 2.95
CA VAL A 3 10.92 9.63 3.60
C VAL A 3 10.49 8.66 2.51
N ASP A 4 11.07 7.46 2.52
CA ASP A 4 10.68 6.39 1.60
C ASP A 4 9.52 5.60 2.21
N SER A 5 8.33 5.74 1.65
CA SER A 5 7.10 5.16 2.19
C SER A 5 6.83 3.72 1.72
N HIS A 6 7.71 3.14 0.90
CA HIS A 6 7.51 1.83 0.29
C HIS A 6 8.82 1.03 0.23
N VAL A 7 9.13 0.33 1.31
CA VAL A 7 10.34 -0.49 1.47
C VAL A 7 9.98 -1.84 2.07
N HIS A 8 10.71 -2.89 1.68
CA HIS A 8 10.52 -4.24 2.16
C HIS A 8 11.78 -4.79 2.82
N ILE A 9 11.64 -5.34 4.03
CA ILE A 9 12.70 -6.05 4.75
C ILE A 9 12.10 -7.31 5.37
N PHE A 10 12.77 -8.44 5.19
CA PHE A 10 12.32 -9.72 5.70
C PHE A 10 13.27 -10.31 6.73
N PRO A 11 12.77 -11.12 7.67
CA PRO A 11 13.61 -11.86 8.59
C PRO A 11 14.55 -12.80 7.83
N ARG A 12 15.84 -12.76 8.15
CA ARG A 12 16.87 -13.56 7.47
C ARG A 12 16.61 -15.07 7.52
N GLN A 13 15.98 -15.54 8.59
CA GLN A 13 15.61 -16.95 8.74
C GLN A 13 14.53 -17.42 7.74
N TRP A 14 13.84 -16.50 7.09
CA TRP A 14 12.82 -16.80 6.08
C TRP A 14 13.37 -16.77 4.65
N ALA A 15 14.69 -16.57 4.49
CA ALA A 15 15.30 -16.53 3.17
C ALA A 15 15.15 -17.88 2.45
N PRO A 16 14.30 -18.01 1.43
CA PRO A 16 14.19 -19.22 0.66
C PRO A 16 15.43 -19.38 -0.22
N ALA A 17 15.94 -20.60 -0.34
CA ALA A 17 17.11 -20.88 -1.18
C ALA A 17 16.84 -20.44 -2.65
N GLY A 18 17.43 -19.32 -3.05
CA GLY A 18 17.58 -18.91 -4.45
C GLY A 18 16.38 -18.29 -5.16
N ARG A 19 15.30 -17.92 -4.47
CA ARG A 19 14.07 -17.39 -5.12
C ARG A 19 13.84 -15.90 -4.97
N MET A 20 14.49 -15.23 -4.04
CA MET A 20 14.29 -13.80 -3.75
C MET A 20 15.61 -13.04 -3.76
N PRO A 21 15.58 -11.72 -4.06
CA PRO A 21 16.77 -10.89 -3.96
C PRO A 21 17.38 -10.99 -2.55
N PRO A 22 18.67 -11.27 -2.40
CA PRO A 22 19.32 -11.41 -1.09
C PRO A 22 19.22 -10.11 -0.26
N ASP A 23 19.16 -8.97 -0.92
CA ASP A 23 19.06 -7.64 -0.30
C ASP A 23 17.78 -7.47 0.55
N LEU A 24 16.72 -8.25 0.29
CA LEU A 24 15.49 -8.28 1.11
C LEU A 24 15.74 -8.71 2.57
N PHE A 25 16.82 -9.46 2.79
CA PHE A 25 17.19 -10.02 4.09
C PHE A 25 18.41 -9.33 4.70
N ASP A 26 18.83 -8.19 4.13
CA ASP A 26 20.04 -7.47 4.51
C ASP A 26 19.72 -6.03 4.94
N VAL A 27 19.54 -5.85 6.24
CA VAL A 27 19.27 -4.55 6.85
C VAL A 27 20.42 -3.58 6.62
N ALA A 28 21.69 -4.04 6.72
CA ALA A 28 22.85 -3.18 6.52
C ALA A 28 22.86 -2.62 5.09
N ARG A 29 22.55 -3.46 4.11
CA ARG A 29 22.43 -3.04 2.71
C ARG A 29 21.34 -2.01 2.49
N GLN A 30 20.21 -2.14 3.21
CA GLN A 30 19.14 -1.15 3.14
C GLN A 30 19.60 0.20 3.74
N LEU A 31 20.28 0.19 4.87
CA LEU A 31 20.82 1.42 5.49
C LEU A 31 21.85 2.11 4.58
N GLU A 32 22.78 1.34 3.98
CA GLU A 32 23.73 1.87 2.98
C GLU A 32 23.01 2.55 1.80
N ARG A 33 21.93 1.97 1.31
CA ARG A 33 21.12 2.53 0.22
C ARG A 33 20.41 3.82 0.64
N MET A 34 19.89 3.87 1.84
CA MET A 34 19.28 5.08 2.41
C MET A 34 20.32 6.21 2.49
N GLU A 35 21.51 5.93 3.04
CA GLU A 35 22.58 6.91 3.13
C GLU A 35 23.00 7.42 1.75
N ALA A 36 23.27 6.52 0.81
CA ALA A 36 23.65 6.86 -0.56
C ALA A 36 22.58 7.70 -1.29
N GLY A 37 21.30 7.43 -1.02
CA GLY A 37 20.17 8.14 -1.65
C GLY A 37 19.68 9.36 -0.90
N GLY A 38 20.24 9.67 0.27
CA GLY A 38 19.81 10.78 1.12
C GLY A 38 18.42 10.56 1.76
N ILE A 39 17.99 9.30 1.92
CA ILE A 39 16.76 8.94 2.61
C ILE A 39 17.00 9.03 4.12
N THR A 40 16.15 9.79 4.81
CA THR A 40 16.24 9.96 6.26
C THR A 40 15.46 8.89 7.02
N THR A 41 14.31 8.47 6.49
CA THR A 41 13.44 7.48 7.12
C THR A 41 12.83 6.57 6.06
N SER A 42 12.76 5.27 6.32
CA SER A 42 12.03 4.29 5.50
C SER A 42 10.87 3.67 6.29
N ILE A 43 9.71 3.62 5.65
CA ILE A 43 8.53 2.90 6.15
C ILE A 43 8.62 1.47 5.61
N VAL A 44 8.77 0.52 6.52
CA VAL A 44 9.07 -0.88 6.18
C VAL A 44 7.85 -1.74 6.34
N SER A 45 7.57 -2.56 5.33
CA SER A 45 6.49 -3.54 5.33
C SER A 45 6.93 -4.86 4.72
N ASP A 46 6.14 -5.92 4.93
CA ASP A 46 6.37 -7.23 4.31
C ASP A 46 5.18 -7.70 3.48
N PRO A 47 5.29 -7.70 2.15
CA PRO A 47 4.32 -8.37 1.31
C PRO A 47 4.55 -9.88 1.19
N HIS A 48 5.70 -10.43 1.69
CA HIS A 48 6.07 -11.83 1.48
C HIS A 48 5.10 -12.82 2.13
N ILE A 49 4.58 -12.47 3.30
CA ILE A 49 3.51 -13.23 3.96
C ILE A 49 2.32 -13.47 3.02
N TRP A 50 2.11 -12.57 2.06
CA TRP A 50 0.99 -12.66 1.10
C TRP A 50 1.31 -13.46 -0.15
N TYR A 51 2.59 -13.78 -0.41
CA TYR A 51 3.00 -14.51 -1.63
C TYR A 51 2.87 -16.03 -1.53
N GLY A 52 2.38 -16.54 -0.40
CA GLY A 52 2.01 -17.94 -0.26
C GLY A 52 3.14 -18.89 0.15
N ASP A 53 4.35 -18.40 0.35
CA ASP A 53 5.46 -19.21 0.85
C ASP A 53 5.39 -19.39 2.39
N LEU A 54 4.65 -18.54 3.07
CA LEU A 54 4.33 -18.62 4.49
C LEU A 54 2.84 -18.89 4.67
N ASP A 55 2.50 -19.80 5.58
CA ASP A 55 1.11 -20.06 5.93
C ASP A 55 0.57 -18.94 6.82
N THR A 56 -0.04 -17.93 6.19
CA THR A 56 -0.67 -16.82 6.92
C THR A 56 -1.95 -17.20 7.65
N SER A 57 -2.43 -18.45 7.51
CA SER A 57 -3.42 -19.00 8.41
C SER A 57 -2.83 -19.28 9.81
N ASP A 58 -1.50 -19.46 9.87
CA ASP A 58 -0.77 -19.50 11.13
C ASP A 58 -0.48 -18.08 11.63
N ILE A 59 -1.30 -17.61 12.54
CA ILE A 59 -1.14 -16.29 13.18
C ILE A 59 0.23 -16.12 13.85
N GLN A 60 0.92 -17.21 14.23
CA GLN A 60 2.24 -17.12 14.84
C GLN A 60 3.30 -16.63 13.85
N GLN A 61 3.17 -16.95 12.57
CA GLN A 61 4.09 -16.40 11.55
C GLN A 61 3.90 -14.90 11.40
N VAL A 62 2.65 -14.43 11.40
CA VAL A 62 2.31 -13.01 11.38
C VAL A 62 2.90 -12.30 12.61
N ARG A 63 2.72 -12.87 13.79
CA ARG A 63 3.29 -12.34 15.05
C ARG A 63 4.82 -12.29 15.00
N THR A 64 5.45 -13.36 14.51
CA THR A 64 6.92 -13.41 14.38
C THR A 64 7.44 -12.29 13.48
N TYR A 65 6.74 -11.99 12.39
CA TYR A 65 7.11 -10.87 11.54
C TYR A 65 6.91 -9.52 12.23
N ASN A 66 5.76 -9.31 12.85
CA ASN A 66 5.45 -8.05 13.52
C ASN A 66 6.43 -7.79 14.69
N ASP A 67 6.83 -8.82 15.43
CA ASP A 67 7.88 -8.72 16.46
C ASP A 67 9.21 -8.32 15.83
N PHE A 68 9.62 -8.97 14.74
CA PHE A 68 10.85 -8.64 14.01
C PHE A 68 10.88 -7.18 13.54
N ILE A 69 9.78 -6.70 12.94
CA ILE A 69 9.72 -5.33 12.40
C ILE A 69 9.70 -4.29 13.52
N ALA A 70 9.09 -4.61 14.66
CA ALA A 70 9.10 -3.76 15.84
C ALA A 70 10.50 -3.69 16.48
N ASP A 71 11.22 -4.82 16.55
CA ASP A 71 12.61 -4.86 17.00
C ASP A 71 13.49 -4.00 16.09
N LEU A 72 13.35 -4.18 14.78
CA LEU A 72 14.10 -3.43 13.79
C LEU A 72 13.88 -1.91 13.90
N ALA A 73 12.62 -1.47 14.08
CA ALA A 73 12.31 -0.05 14.29
C ALA A 73 12.91 0.50 15.60
N ARG A 74 12.95 -0.32 16.66
CA ARG A 74 13.58 0.04 17.94
C ARG A 74 15.12 0.11 17.86
N GLU A 75 15.73 -0.75 17.06
CA GLU A 75 17.18 -0.74 16.83
C GLU A 75 17.64 0.45 15.97
N HIS A 76 16.74 0.99 15.12
CA HIS A 76 17.02 2.09 14.21
C HIS A 76 16.02 3.25 14.35
N PRO A 77 15.93 3.88 15.55
CA PRO A 77 14.92 4.89 15.83
C PRO A 77 15.07 6.11 14.92
N GLY A 78 13.94 6.56 14.34
CA GLY A 78 13.90 7.67 13.40
C GLY A 78 14.39 7.34 11.99
N THR A 79 15.10 6.22 11.81
CA THR A 79 15.59 5.75 10.50
C THR A 79 14.65 4.73 9.87
N LEU A 80 14.13 3.79 10.66
CA LEU A 80 13.15 2.81 10.21
C LEU A 80 11.88 2.91 11.03
N ALA A 81 10.74 2.86 10.35
CA ALA A 81 9.42 2.76 10.97
C ALA A 81 8.68 1.54 10.36
N GLY A 82 8.13 0.68 11.20
CA GLY A 82 7.53 -0.56 10.77
C GLY A 82 6.02 -0.51 10.64
N LEU A 83 5.47 -1.22 9.66
CA LEU A 83 4.05 -1.48 9.53
C LEU A 83 3.74 -2.92 9.92
N ALA A 84 2.67 -3.10 10.71
CA ALA A 84 2.20 -4.43 11.04
C ALA A 84 1.57 -5.12 9.85
N THR A 85 1.99 -6.32 9.52
CA THR A 85 1.31 -7.15 8.55
C THR A 85 0.13 -7.86 9.21
N VAL A 86 -1.06 -7.74 8.60
CA VAL A 86 -2.27 -8.45 9.02
C VAL A 86 -3.07 -8.92 7.80
N VAL A 87 -3.86 -9.97 7.96
CA VAL A 87 -4.76 -10.52 6.93
C VAL A 87 -6.15 -10.69 7.53
N PRO A 88 -6.94 -9.61 7.66
CA PRO A 88 -8.17 -9.61 8.48
C PRO A 88 -9.22 -10.63 8.07
N TRP A 89 -9.21 -11.05 6.79
CA TRP A 89 -10.12 -12.09 6.29
C TRP A 89 -9.93 -13.47 6.91
N ARG A 90 -8.80 -13.70 7.62
CA ARG A 90 -8.44 -15.01 8.16
C ARG A 90 -8.84 -15.20 9.61
N GLY A 91 -9.71 -14.33 10.12
CA GLY A 91 -10.38 -14.49 11.40
C GLY A 91 -9.95 -13.51 12.49
N PRO A 92 -10.57 -13.64 13.68
CA PRO A 92 -10.46 -12.65 14.77
C PRO A 92 -9.03 -12.51 15.32
N GLY A 93 -8.20 -13.54 15.24
CA GLY A 93 -6.79 -13.47 15.68
C GLY A 93 -5.99 -12.38 14.96
N HIS A 94 -6.36 -12.00 13.73
CA HIS A 94 -5.72 -10.90 13.01
C HIS A 94 -6.14 -9.53 13.53
N LEU A 95 -7.35 -9.37 14.05
CA LEU A 95 -7.77 -8.15 14.74
C LEU A 95 -7.08 -8.02 16.11
N GLU A 96 -6.94 -9.13 16.85
CA GLU A 96 -6.20 -9.17 18.11
C GLU A 96 -4.72 -8.80 17.87
N GLU A 97 -4.12 -9.34 16.80
CA GLU A 97 -2.76 -9.02 16.43
C GLU A 97 -2.61 -7.56 15.99
N ALA A 98 -3.58 -7.00 15.26
CA ALA A 98 -3.56 -5.58 14.92
C ALA A 98 -3.55 -4.69 16.18
N ARG A 99 -4.36 -5.06 17.20
CA ARG A 99 -4.34 -4.35 18.48
C ARG A 99 -2.98 -4.46 19.15
N ARG A 100 -2.44 -5.67 19.28
CA ARG A 100 -1.12 -5.90 19.89
C ARG A 100 -0.03 -5.11 19.17
N ALA A 101 -0.03 -5.16 17.85
CA ALA A 101 0.97 -4.49 17.02
C ALA A 101 0.97 -2.96 17.21
N HIS A 102 -0.20 -2.35 17.36
CA HIS A 102 -0.31 -0.91 17.61
C HIS A 102 -0.06 -0.57 19.08
N GLU A 103 -0.75 -1.24 20.01
CA GLU A 103 -0.81 -0.85 21.43
C GLU A 103 0.44 -1.29 22.21
N GLU A 104 1.04 -2.44 21.86
CA GLU A 104 2.17 -3.02 22.62
C GLU A 104 3.50 -2.88 21.86
N LEU A 105 3.49 -3.06 20.53
CA LEU A 105 4.69 -3.00 19.71
C LEU A 105 4.99 -1.59 19.19
N GLY A 106 4.01 -0.68 19.17
CA GLY A 106 4.18 0.70 18.71
C GLY A 106 4.41 0.83 17.21
N LEU A 107 3.88 -0.11 16.40
CA LEU A 107 4.02 -0.05 14.96
C LEU A 107 3.19 1.09 14.35
N ALA A 108 3.74 1.73 13.31
CA ALA A 108 3.26 2.99 12.76
C ALA A 108 1.93 2.91 11.96
N GLY A 109 1.45 1.71 11.69
CA GLY A 109 0.23 1.45 10.93
C GLY A 109 0.18 0.00 10.48
N PHE A 110 -0.67 -0.28 9.49
CA PHE A 110 -0.90 -1.63 9.01
C PHE A 110 -0.54 -1.77 7.52
N ALA A 111 -0.06 -2.93 7.13
CA ALA A 111 0.13 -3.33 5.75
C ALA A 111 -0.82 -4.49 5.43
N LEU A 112 -1.66 -4.32 4.40
CA LEU A 112 -2.65 -5.30 3.95
C LEU A 112 -2.43 -5.65 2.48
N PRO A 113 -2.67 -6.91 2.09
CA PRO A 113 -2.75 -7.26 0.68
C PRO A 113 -4.00 -6.66 0.03
N THR A 114 -3.95 -6.46 -1.28
CA THR A 114 -5.13 -6.07 -2.08
C THR A 114 -6.27 -7.06 -1.96
N SER A 115 -5.94 -8.34 -1.83
CA SER A 115 -6.90 -9.43 -1.71
C SER A 115 -6.33 -10.63 -0.97
N ASP A 116 -7.20 -11.48 -0.45
CA ASP A 116 -6.87 -12.79 0.09
C ASP A 116 -7.88 -13.81 -0.45
N GLN A 117 -7.44 -14.79 -1.24
CA GLN A 117 -8.28 -15.83 -1.83
C GLN A 117 -9.52 -15.26 -2.56
N ASN A 118 -9.31 -14.26 -3.43
CA ASN A 118 -10.36 -13.52 -4.14
C ASN A 118 -11.34 -12.72 -3.26
N ARG A 119 -11.01 -12.52 -1.99
CA ARG A 119 -11.70 -11.56 -1.12
C ARG A 119 -10.92 -10.24 -1.12
N TYR A 120 -11.59 -9.16 -1.47
CA TYR A 120 -11.01 -7.82 -1.61
C TYR A 120 -11.31 -6.95 -0.38
N LEU A 121 -10.74 -5.75 -0.30
CA LEU A 121 -10.86 -4.86 0.88
C LEU A 121 -12.30 -4.56 1.28
N ASP A 122 -13.24 -4.56 0.35
CA ASP A 122 -14.68 -4.38 0.62
C ASP A 122 -15.30 -5.51 1.45
N SER A 123 -14.63 -6.67 1.53
CA SER A 123 -15.07 -7.83 2.32
C SER A 123 -14.27 -8.05 3.61
N VAL A 124 -13.40 -7.13 3.97
CA VAL A 124 -12.75 -7.12 5.29
C VAL A 124 -13.82 -6.88 6.36
N PRO A 125 -13.80 -7.64 7.48
CA PRO A 125 -14.77 -7.44 8.56
C PRO A 125 -14.83 -6.00 9.05
N ASP A 126 -16.04 -5.47 9.24
CA ASP A 126 -16.27 -4.09 9.66
C ASP A 126 -15.59 -3.78 11.00
N GLU A 127 -15.49 -4.75 11.92
CA GLU A 127 -14.83 -4.61 13.21
C GLU A 127 -13.34 -4.25 13.08
N PHE A 128 -12.69 -4.72 12.02
CA PHE A 128 -11.31 -4.33 11.74
C PHE A 128 -11.23 -2.86 11.31
N TRP A 129 -12.10 -2.43 10.39
CA TRP A 129 -12.14 -1.05 9.95
C TRP A 129 -12.58 -0.07 11.05
N ASP A 130 -13.50 -0.48 11.92
CA ASP A 130 -13.90 0.28 13.11
C ASP A 130 -12.69 0.52 14.02
N TYR A 131 -11.91 -0.54 14.29
CA TYR A 131 -10.70 -0.41 15.10
C TYR A 131 -9.69 0.53 14.45
N VAL A 132 -9.31 0.29 13.20
CA VAL A 132 -8.34 1.12 12.47
C VAL A 132 -8.76 2.58 12.40
N SER A 133 -10.05 2.84 12.12
CA SER A 133 -10.63 4.19 12.11
C SER A 133 -10.60 4.86 13.49
N SER A 134 -10.82 4.10 14.56
CA SER A 134 -10.89 4.63 15.93
C SER A 134 -9.54 5.13 16.42
N ILE A 135 -8.46 4.46 16.03
CA ILE A 135 -7.08 4.84 16.39
C ILE A 135 -6.42 5.78 15.36
N GLY A 136 -7.08 5.98 14.20
CA GLY A 136 -6.56 6.82 13.13
C GLY A 136 -5.27 6.30 12.46
N ALA A 137 -4.97 5.00 12.60
CA ALA A 137 -3.79 4.40 12.00
C ALA A 137 -3.90 4.36 10.46
N PRO A 138 -2.82 4.62 9.73
CA PRO A 138 -2.78 4.46 8.28
C PRO A 138 -2.70 2.99 7.86
N VAL A 139 -3.18 2.72 6.66
CA VAL A 139 -3.10 1.40 6.04
C VAL A 139 -2.35 1.49 4.72
N PHE A 140 -1.25 0.78 4.61
CA PHE A 140 -0.56 0.57 3.36
C PHE A 140 -1.18 -0.62 2.63
N VAL A 141 -1.75 -0.38 1.46
CA VAL A 141 -2.36 -1.41 0.61
C VAL A 141 -1.36 -1.77 -0.48
N HIS A 142 -0.97 -3.04 -0.55
CA HIS A 142 0.04 -3.52 -1.49
C HIS A 142 -0.46 -4.81 -2.19
N PRO A 143 -0.17 -5.01 -3.49
CA PRO A 143 -0.55 -6.24 -4.18
C PRO A 143 0.01 -7.49 -3.51
N GLY A 144 -0.84 -8.50 -3.32
CA GLY A 144 -0.45 -9.81 -2.80
C GLY A 144 0.10 -10.75 -3.87
N GLY A 145 0.30 -12.01 -3.49
CA GLY A 145 0.82 -13.06 -4.38
C GLY A 145 -0.19 -13.55 -5.42
N GLN A 146 -1.48 -13.41 -5.13
CA GLN A 146 -2.56 -13.74 -6.04
C GLN A 146 -3.19 -12.46 -6.57
N THR A 147 -3.19 -12.29 -7.88
CA THR A 147 -3.76 -11.11 -8.54
C THR A 147 -4.91 -11.50 -9.47
N VAL A 148 -5.81 -10.56 -9.74
CA VAL A 148 -6.89 -10.75 -10.70
C VAL A 148 -6.35 -11.24 -12.05
N GLY A 149 -6.95 -12.29 -12.61
CA GLY A 149 -6.53 -12.86 -13.89
C GLY A 149 -5.17 -13.57 -13.88
N GLN A 150 -4.67 -13.98 -12.74
CA GLN A 150 -3.36 -14.62 -12.58
C GLN A 150 -3.17 -15.85 -13.46
N ASP A 151 -4.22 -16.63 -13.71
CA ASP A 151 -4.23 -17.80 -14.59
C ASP A 151 -3.86 -17.45 -16.05
N LEU A 152 -4.05 -16.20 -16.47
CA LEU A 152 -3.68 -15.67 -17.78
C LEU A 152 -2.29 -15.06 -17.84
N MET A 153 -1.58 -14.98 -16.71
CA MET A 153 -0.37 -14.15 -16.54
C MET A 153 0.90 -14.96 -16.29
N GLY A 154 0.92 -16.24 -16.64
CA GLY A 154 2.02 -17.18 -16.34
C GLY A 154 3.34 -16.93 -17.10
N ILE A 155 3.37 -16.02 -18.08
CA ILE A 155 4.55 -15.72 -18.91
C ILE A 155 4.81 -14.21 -18.96
N TYR A 156 6.00 -13.80 -19.40
CA TYR A 156 6.43 -12.41 -19.57
C TYR A 156 6.36 -11.58 -18.30
N ARG A 157 6.40 -12.19 -17.11
CA ARG A 157 6.22 -11.51 -15.82
C ARG A 157 4.91 -10.70 -15.74
N MET A 158 3.89 -11.12 -16.47
CA MET A 158 2.63 -10.37 -16.55
C MET A 158 1.95 -10.21 -15.19
N GLY A 159 2.13 -11.16 -14.27
CA GLY A 159 1.65 -11.01 -12.89
C GLY A 159 2.18 -9.74 -12.21
N GLU A 160 3.46 -9.42 -12.43
CA GLU A 160 4.08 -8.20 -11.88
C GLU A 160 3.73 -6.97 -12.72
N VAL A 161 3.84 -7.07 -14.05
CA VAL A 161 3.73 -5.92 -14.96
C VAL A 161 2.27 -5.46 -15.13
N CYS A 162 1.33 -6.40 -15.14
CA CYS A 162 -0.09 -6.14 -15.34
C CYS A 162 -0.94 -6.52 -14.12
N GLY A 163 -0.71 -7.72 -13.57
CA GLY A 163 -1.55 -8.29 -12.52
C GLY A 163 -1.61 -7.41 -11.27
N ARG A 164 -0.46 -6.98 -10.75
CA ARG A 164 -0.38 -6.13 -9.56
C ARG A 164 -1.12 -4.79 -9.71
N PRO A 165 -0.87 -3.99 -10.78
CA PRO A 165 -1.64 -2.76 -10.99
C PRO A 165 -3.14 -3.00 -11.17
N LEU A 166 -3.55 -4.08 -11.86
CA LEU A 166 -4.96 -4.40 -12.05
C LEU A 166 -5.62 -4.81 -10.73
N ASP A 167 -4.95 -5.61 -9.91
CA ASP A 167 -5.48 -6.04 -8.61
C ASP A 167 -5.66 -4.87 -7.65
N MET A 168 -4.68 -3.95 -7.62
CA MET A 168 -4.80 -2.68 -6.90
C MET A 168 -6.01 -1.87 -7.37
N THR A 169 -6.20 -1.77 -8.67
CA THR A 169 -7.34 -1.05 -9.26
C THR A 169 -8.68 -1.67 -8.84
N VAL A 170 -8.77 -3.00 -8.91
CA VAL A 170 -10.00 -3.73 -8.55
C VAL A 170 -10.33 -3.55 -7.08
N THR A 171 -9.35 -3.71 -6.18
CA THR A 171 -9.60 -3.58 -4.74
C THR A 171 -10.07 -2.19 -4.35
N LEU A 172 -9.46 -1.14 -4.91
CA LEU A 172 -9.84 0.25 -4.62
C LEU A 172 -11.20 0.60 -5.22
N ALA A 173 -11.47 0.19 -6.47
CA ALA A 173 -12.77 0.39 -7.10
C ALA A 173 -13.89 -0.31 -6.31
N ARG A 174 -13.68 -1.56 -5.89
CA ARG A 174 -14.65 -2.29 -5.05
C ARG A 174 -14.87 -1.60 -3.71
N PHE A 175 -13.80 -1.20 -3.02
CA PHE A 175 -13.90 -0.50 -1.72
C PHE A 175 -14.72 0.81 -1.84
N ILE A 176 -14.54 1.55 -2.94
CA ILE A 176 -15.30 2.77 -3.20
C ILE A 176 -16.75 2.42 -3.55
N LEU A 177 -16.99 1.58 -4.57
CA LEU A 177 -18.31 1.31 -5.12
C LEU A 177 -19.25 0.58 -4.16
N THR A 178 -18.73 -0.16 -3.18
CA THR A 178 -19.51 -0.78 -2.09
C THR A 178 -19.80 0.16 -0.93
N GLY A 179 -19.40 1.44 -1.04
CA GLY A 179 -19.63 2.45 -0.02
C GLY A 179 -18.77 2.30 1.25
N ALA A 180 -17.77 1.42 1.24
CA ALA A 180 -16.91 1.23 2.41
C ALA A 180 -16.16 2.51 2.78
N CYS A 181 -15.74 3.30 1.78
CA CYS A 181 -15.10 4.60 2.00
C CYS A 181 -16.03 5.63 2.69
N GLU A 182 -17.35 5.54 2.50
CA GLU A 182 -18.31 6.41 3.18
C GLU A 182 -18.70 5.90 4.57
N ARG A 183 -18.72 4.57 4.75
CA ARG A 183 -18.91 3.97 6.10
C ARG A 183 -17.74 4.24 7.03
N PHE A 184 -16.51 4.29 6.49
CA PHE A 184 -15.27 4.49 7.26
C PHE A 184 -14.47 5.71 6.76
N PRO A 185 -15.02 6.94 6.89
CA PRO A 185 -14.45 8.14 6.28
C PRO A 185 -13.11 8.60 6.89
N LYS A 186 -12.70 8.01 8.02
CA LYS A 186 -11.43 8.34 8.69
C LYS A 186 -10.28 7.43 8.26
N LEU A 187 -10.54 6.38 7.47
CA LEU A 187 -9.48 5.52 6.96
C LEU A 187 -8.55 6.31 6.04
N ARG A 188 -7.26 6.09 6.21
CA ARG A 188 -6.20 6.67 5.41
C ARG A 188 -5.43 5.57 4.73
N PHE A 189 -5.60 5.42 3.42
CA PHE A 189 -4.87 4.44 2.62
C PHE A 189 -3.68 5.08 1.93
N LEU A 190 -2.48 4.50 2.10
CA LEU A 190 -1.40 4.63 1.15
C LEU A 190 -1.48 3.44 0.19
N CYS A 191 -1.62 3.72 -1.10
CA CYS A 191 -1.81 2.71 -2.13
C CYS A 191 -0.52 2.53 -2.93
N ALA A 192 0.03 1.32 -2.95
CA ALA A 192 1.21 0.98 -3.71
C ALA A 192 1.01 1.18 -5.22
N HIS A 193 2.11 1.42 -5.94
CA HIS A 193 2.16 1.56 -7.40
C HIS A 193 1.16 2.61 -7.92
N ALA A 194 1.11 3.77 -7.24
CA ALA A 194 0.18 4.87 -7.51
C ALA A 194 -1.29 4.43 -7.59
N GLY A 195 -1.67 3.41 -6.82
CA GLY A 195 -3.03 2.86 -6.82
C GLY A 195 -3.38 2.07 -8.09
N GLY A 196 -2.37 1.61 -8.84
CA GLY A 196 -2.57 0.90 -10.10
C GLY A 196 -3.08 1.81 -11.21
N ALA A 197 -4.25 1.53 -11.75
CA ALA A 197 -4.91 2.34 -12.77
C ALA A 197 -6.15 3.10 -12.22
N ILE A 198 -6.30 3.23 -10.90
CA ILE A 198 -7.50 3.83 -10.29
C ILE A 198 -7.72 5.27 -10.76
N THR A 199 -6.63 6.05 -10.90
CA THR A 199 -6.68 7.42 -11.40
C THR A 199 -7.09 7.49 -12.88
N THR A 200 -6.69 6.51 -13.67
CA THR A 200 -7.03 6.41 -15.10
C THR A 200 -8.52 6.11 -15.32
N ILE A 201 -9.13 5.38 -14.39
CA ILE A 201 -10.54 4.97 -14.52
C ILE A 201 -11.51 5.79 -13.64
N ALA A 202 -11.04 6.83 -12.95
CA ALA A 202 -11.86 7.61 -12.02
C ALA A 202 -13.14 8.15 -12.67
N ASP A 203 -13.04 8.81 -13.83
CA ASP A 203 -14.17 9.32 -14.59
C ASP A 203 -15.09 8.18 -15.11
N ARG A 204 -14.51 7.00 -15.38
CA ARG A 204 -15.28 5.84 -15.79
C ARG A 204 -16.08 5.23 -14.64
N LEU A 205 -15.60 5.33 -13.41
CA LEU A 205 -16.36 4.96 -12.21
C LEU A 205 -17.54 5.91 -12.02
N ASP A 206 -17.33 7.22 -12.24
CA ASP A 206 -18.40 8.22 -12.19
C ASP A 206 -19.46 7.94 -13.26
N PHE A 207 -19.06 7.66 -14.49
CA PHE A 207 -19.97 7.25 -15.56
C PHE A 207 -20.82 6.03 -15.15
N GLY A 208 -20.20 5.00 -14.56
CA GLY A 208 -20.91 3.83 -14.06
C GLY A 208 -21.93 4.20 -12.98
N HIS A 209 -21.53 5.07 -12.03
CA HIS A 209 -22.38 5.53 -10.95
C HIS A 209 -23.56 6.38 -11.45
N GLU A 210 -23.35 7.27 -12.40
CA GLU A 210 -24.43 8.05 -13.03
C GLU A 210 -25.49 7.15 -13.67
N LEU A 211 -25.05 6.10 -14.36
CA LEU A 211 -25.92 5.17 -15.07
C LEU A 211 -26.31 3.93 -14.26
N ARG A 212 -26.17 3.97 -12.93
CA ARG A 212 -26.44 2.82 -12.04
C ARG A 212 -27.85 2.23 -12.20
N ASN A 213 -28.82 3.04 -12.60
CA ASN A 213 -30.20 2.62 -12.83
C ASN A 213 -30.48 2.25 -14.30
N TYR A 214 -29.49 2.28 -15.19
CA TYR A 214 -29.64 1.97 -16.59
C TYR A 214 -29.44 0.47 -16.84
N ALA A 215 -30.52 -0.30 -16.75
CA ALA A 215 -30.51 -1.76 -16.83
C ALA A 215 -29.70 -2.38 -17.99
N PRO A 216 -29.61 -1.80 -19.21
CA PRO A 216 -28.81 -2.37 -20.31
C PRO A 216 -27.30 -2.48 -20.01
N LEU A 217 -26.75 -1.75 -19.01
CA LEU A 217 -25.36 -1.85 -18.60
C LEU A 217 -25.10 -2.94 -17.55
N GLY A 218 -26.15 -3.66 -17.14
CA GLY A 218 -26.07 -4.69 -16.11
C GLY A 218 -26.43 -4.18 -14.70
N PRO A 219 -26.42 -5.07 -13.71
CA PRO A 219 -26.78 -4.70 -12.34
C PRO A 219 -25.70 -3.78 -11.74
N TRP A 220 -26.15 -2.79 -10.99
CA TRP A 220 -25.25 -1.97 -10.16
C TRP A 220 -25.21 -2.63 -8.77
N GLY A 221 -25.57 -2.67 -7.90
CA GLY A 221 -25.64 -3.12 -6.52
C GLY A 221 -26.63 -2.24 -5.75
N ASP A 222 -26.80 -2.56 -4.48
CA ASP A 222 -27.79 -1.88 -3.64
C ASP A 222 -27.26 -0.60 -2.98
N VAL A 223 -25.97 -0.27 -3.20
CA VAL A 223 -25.32 0.87 -2.56
C VAL A 223 -25.47 2.11 -3.43
N GLU A 224 -25.95 3.19 -2.84
CA GLU A 224 -25.96 4.52 -3.42
C GLU A 224 -24.92 5.39 -2.70
N LEU A 225 -23.90 5.83 -3.44
CA LEU A 225 -22.87 6.72 -2.90
C LEU A 225 -23.42 8.15 -2.80
N ALA A 226 -23.06 8.86 -1.75
CA ALA A 226 -23.40 10.26 -1.55
C ALA A 226 -22.60 11.19 -2.47
N GLU A 227 -21.35 10.81 -2.77
CA GLU A 227 -20.44 11.54 -3.67
C GLU A 227 -20.07 10.68 -4.89
N PRO A 228 -19.71 11.30 -6.05
CA PRO A 228 -19.14 10.57 -7.17
C PRO A 228 -17.88 9.78 -6.76
N PRO A 229 -17.66 8.57 -7.30
CA PRO A 229 -16.48 7.74 -7.02
C PRO A 229 -15.15 8.46 -7.15
N SER A 230 -14.98 9.36 -8.13
CA SER A 230 -13.77 10.15 -8.33
C SER A 230 -13.40 11.02 -7.12
N ARG A 231 -14.40 11.47 -6.34
CA ARG A 231 -14.14 12.23 -5.11
C ARG A 231 -13.50 11.39 -4.03
N HIS A 232 -13.79 10.10 -4.00
CA HIS A 232 -13.15 9.16 -3.08
C HIS A 232 -11.75 8.78 -3.58
N VAL A 233 -11.55 8.63 -4.89
CA VAL A 233 -10.21 8.45 -5.48
C VAL A 233 -9.29 9.61 -5.11
N ALA A 234 -9.78 10.85 -5.17
CA ALA A 234 -9.00 12.05 -4.85
C ALA A 234 -8.55 12.13 -3.36
N LYS A 235 -9.13 11.32 -2.46
CA LYS A 235 -8.76 11.26 -1.04
C LYS A 235 -7.69 10.20 -0.72
N LEU A 236 -7.33 9.35 -1.68
CA LEU A 236 -6.33 8.30 -1.49
C LEU A 236 -4.93 8.90 -1.46
N PHE A 237 -4.06 8.37 -0.60
CA PHE A 237 -2.63 8.59 -0.73
C PHE A 237 -2.06 7.55 -1.69
N LEU A 238 -1.18 7.99 -2.58
CA LEU A 238 -0.56 7.17 -3.60
C LEU A 238 0.96 7.26 -3.47
N ASP A 239 1.67 6.16 -3.66
CA ASP A 239 3.13 6.23 -3.76
C ASP A 239 3.59 6.68 -5.15
N THR A 240 4.89 6.92 -5.31
CA THR A 240 5.48 7.35 -6.58
C THR A 240 6.06 6.21 -7.41
N VAL A 241 5.76 4.95 -7.08
CA VAL A 241 6.31 3.76 -7.76
C VAL A 241 5.55 3.49 -9.06
N THR A 242 5.81 4.30 -10.09
CA THR A 242 5.09 4.27 -11.37
C THR A 242 5.96 3.84 -12.56
N PHE A 243 7.28 3.67 -12.36
CA PHE A 243 8.28 3.33 -13.39
C PHE A 243 8.37 4.34 -14.54
N GLY A 244 7.69 5.49 -14.45
CA GLY A 244 7.71 6.58 -15.40
C GLY A 244 6.84 7.75 -14.98
N SER A 245 7.10 8.94 -15.52
CA SER A 245 6.44 10.18 -15.07
C SER A 245 4.99 10.34 -15.56
N ARG A 246 4.58 9.67 -16.63
CA ARG A 246 3.22 9.84 -17.19
C ARG A 246 2.12 9.42 -16.24
N PRO A 247 2.15 8.20 -15.65
CA PRO A 247 1.16 7.81 -14.66
C PRO A 247 1.21 8.70 -13.41
N LEU A 248 2.42 9.11 -13.01
CA LEU A 248 2.60 9.97 -11.84
C LEU A 248 2.04 11.38 -12.05
N LYS A 249 2.12 11.95 -13.28
CA LYS A 249 1.46 13.22 -13.61
C LYS A 249 -0.05 13.13 -13.47
N LEU A 250 -0.66 12.05 -13.98
CA LEU A 250 -2.09 11.80 -13.81
C LEU A 250 -2.47 11.62 -12.33
N ALA A 251 -1.64 10.90 -11.56
CA ALA A 251 -1.84 10.78 -10.12
C ALA A 251 -1.80 12.14 -9.43
N LEU A 252 -0.81 12.98 -9.73
CA LEU A 252 -0.71 14.35 -9.21
C LEU A 252 -1.94 15.20 -9.56
N GLU A 253 -2.43 15.14 -10.79
CA GLU A 253 -3.64 15.84 -11.24
C GLU A 253 -4.90 15.35 -10.48
N THR A 254 -4.95 14.06 -10.13
CA THR A 254 -6.12 13.45 -9.50
C THR A 254 -6.16 13.67 -7.99
N VAL A 255 -5.03 13.44 -7.29
CA VAL A 255 -5.01 13.45 -5.81
C VAL A 255 -4.30 14.67 -5.20
N GLY A 256 -3.61 15.45 -6.01
CA GLY A 256 -2.80 16.58 -5.54
C GLY A 256 -1.48 16.15 -4.89
N SER A 257 -0.58 17.14 -4.73
CA SER A 257 0.73 16.92 -4.12
C SER A 257 0.64 16.55 -2.63
N GLU A 258 -0.48 16.83 -1.98
CA GLU A 258 -0.74 16.56 -0.56
C GLU A 258 -1.06 15.08 -0.28
N HIS A 259 -1.26 14.30 -1.34
CA HIS A 259 -1.60 12.87 -1.28
C HIS A 259 -0.62 11.97 -2.03
N LEU A 260 0.52 12.52 -2.51
CA LEU A 260 1.60 11.71 -3.06
C LEU A 260 2.69 11.49 -2.02
N CYS A 261 3.18 10.25 -1.89
CA CYS A 261 4.28 9.88 -1.00
C CYS A 261 5.41 9.26 -1.81
N PHE A 262 6.63 9.76 -1.63
CA PHE A 262 7.79 9.13 -2.26
C PHE A 262 7.95 7.69 -1.80
N GLY A 263 8.16 6.77 -2.74
CA GLY A 263 8.39 5.36 -2.51
C GLY A 263 9.31 4.75 -3.55
N THR A 264 10.05 3.68 -3.19
CA THR A 264 10.99 3.01 -4.09
C THR A 264 10.63 1.58 -4.43
N ASP A 265 9.81 0.91 -3.62
CA ASP A 265 9.54 -0.54 -3.71
C ASP A 265 10.85 -1.35 -3.66
N CYS A 266 11.74 -0.86 -2.85
CA CYS A 266 13.07 -1.45 -2.68
C CYS A 266 13.03 -2.58 -1.63
N PRO A 267 13.82 -3.64 -1.78
CA PRO A 267 14.75 -4.03 -2.83
C PRO A 267 14.17 -4.77 -4.04
N PRO A 268 12.88 -5.21 -4.10
CA PRO A 268 12.34 -5.91 -5.29
C PRO A 268 12.57 -5.11 -6.58
N VAL A 269 12.41 -3.79 -6.52
CA VAL A 269 12.79 -2.88 -7.60
C VAL A 269 14.26 -2.49 -7.43
N PRO A 270 15.19 -3.04 -8.25
CA PRO A 270 16.62 -2.86 -8.05
C PRO A 270 17.13 -1.53 -8.65
N TRP A 271 16.36 -0.48 -8.51
CA TRP A 271 16.73 0.86 -8.99
C TRP A 271 17.42 1.65 -7.88
N THR A 272 18.28 2.59 -8.29
CA THR A 272 18.86 3.54 -7.35
C THR A 272 17.82 4.60 -6.96
N VAL A 273 18.00 5.22 -5.80
CA VAL A 273 17.12 6.28 -5.31
C VAL A 273 17.08 7.46 -6.28
N GLU A 274 18.21 7.81 -6.89
CA GLU A 274 18.30 8.88 -7.90
C GLU A 274 17.40 8.62 -9.09
N ARG A 275 17.24 7.36 -9.50
CA ARG A 275 16.35 7.00 -10.62
C ARG A 275 14.87 7.21 -10.26
N HIS A 276 14.47 6.89 -9.03
CA HIS A 276 13.12 7.20 -8.53
C HIS A 276 12.90 8.70 -8.40
N LEU A 277 13.88 9.42 -7.86
CA LEU A 277 13.85 10.88 -7.76
C LEU A 277 13.78 11.57 -9.14
N ALA A 278 14.42 11.01 -10.16
CA ALA A 278 14.37 11.55 -11.52
C ALA A 278 12.92 11.56 -12.06
N ILE A 279 12.10 10.54 -11.74
CA ILE A 279 10.68 10.49 -12.14
C ILE A 279 9.89 11.61 -11.43
N VAL A 280 10.12 11.81 -10.14
CA VAL A 280 9.47 12.89 -9.37
C VAL A 280 9.92 14.27 -9.88
N ASN A 281 11.18 14.41 -10.32
CA ASN A 281 11.72 15.66 -10.86
C ASN A 281 11.12 16.06 -12.21
N GLU A 282 10.47 15.14 -12.93
CA GLU A 282 9.72 15.44 -14.14
C GLU A 282 8.32 16.04 -13.87
N LEU A 283 7.90 16.09 -12.60
CA LEU A 283 6.69 16.80 -12.21
C LEU A 283 6.99 18.29 -12.05
N ASP A 284 6.06 19.13 -12.48
CA ASP A 284 6.14 20.57 -12.27
C ASP A 284 5.63 20.92 -10.86
N LEU A 285 6.51 20.80 -9.87
CA LEU A 285 6.20 20.99 -8.45
C LEU A 285 6.92 22.25 -7.92
N SER A 286 6.21 23.06 -7.18
CA SER A 286 6.83 24.06 -6.31
C SER A 286 7.71 23.40 -5.24
N GLU A 287 8.56 24.17 -4.56
CA GLU A 287 9.40 23.65 -3.45
C GLU A 287 8.56 23.04 -2.32
N ASP A 288 7.43 23.65 -1.97
CA ASP A 288 6.53 23.14 -0.94
C ASP A 288 5.82 21.86 -1.38
N GLN A 289 5.33 21.80 -2.61
CA GLN A 289 4.73 20.58 -3.17
C GLN A 289 5.74 19.44 -3.23
N ARG A 290 6.97 19.72 -3.65
CA ARG A 290 8.06 18.77 -3.65
C ARG A 290 8.37 18.25 -2.24
N ALA A 291 8.41 19.14 -1.23
CA ALA A 291 8.62 18.73 0.16
C ALA A 291 7.47 17.85 0.68
N ASN A 292 6.22 18.13 0.27
CA ASN A 292 5.08 17.30 0.58
C ASN A 292 5.28 15.87 0.03
N VAL A 293 5.57 15.75 -1.27
CA VAL A 293 5.76 14.45 -1.93
C VAL A 293 6.94 13.68 -1.34
N LEU A 294 8.08 14.36 -1.11
CA LEU A 294 9.31 13.68 -0.68
C LEU A 294 9.31 13.27 0.80
N ALA A 295 8.55 13.96 1.66
CA ALA A 295 8.63 13.69 3.10
C ALA A 295 7.32 13.95 3.85
N ARG A 296 6.79 15.19 3.84
CA ARG A 296 5.77 15.65 4.79
C ARG A 296 4.51 14.79 4.81
N ASN A 297 4.11 14.25 3.65
CA ASN A 297 2.91 13.40 3.57
C ASN A 297 3.12 12.06 4.28
N ALA A 298 4.26 11.41 4.05
CA ALA A 298 4.59 10.15 4.71
C ALA A 298 4.83 10.37 6.22
N GLU A 299 5.45 11.49 6.63
CA GLU A 299 5.57 11.87 8.03
C GLU A 299 4.21 12.01 8.69
N ARG A 300 3.30 12.78 8.07
CA ARG A 300 1.92 12.97 8.56
C ARG A 300 1.13 11.68 8.65
N LEU A 301 1.37 10.73 7.73
CA LEU A 301 0.70 9.44 7.76
C LEU A 301 1.24 8.54 8.86
N PHE A 302 2.55 8.38 8.97
CA PHE A 302 3.18 7.28 9.70
C PHE A 302 4.01 7.70 10.91
N LEU A 303 4.46 8.98 11.01
CA LEU A 303 5.44 9.38 12.02
C LEU A 303 4.90 10.40 13.04
N THR A 304 3.71 10.95 12.83
CA THR A 304 3.06 11.92 13.73
C THR A 304 1.87 11.28 14.45
N GLN A 305 2.13 10.24 15.24
CA GLN A 305 1.10 9.65 16.12
C GLN A 305 1.24 10.17 17.54
#